data_13bdf56918b1ebc7f8656646707a448d
#
_entry.id   13bdf56918b1ebc7f8656646707a448d
#
_cell.length_a   1.000
_cell.length_b   1.000
_cell.length_c   1.000
_cell.angle_alpha   90.00
_cell.angle_beta   90.00
_cell.angle_gamma   90.00
#
_symmetry.space_group_name_H-M   'P 1'
#
loop_
_entity.id
_entity.type
_entity.pdbx_description
1 polymer ?
#
loop_
_entity_poly.entity_id
_entity_poly.type
_entity_poly.pdbx_seq_one_letter_code
_entity_poly.pdbx_strand_id
1 'polypeptide(L)'
;MINMDSSKNSLGNIALVSILIASVLYLCTWSSASRSSPLLFSSRRSSNHWPSHSQSEMKRLKFPIDELELALEKASTPNKTVIIAVVNKAYVEQSIHAETTMLDLFLESLWLGEDTRPLLDHLLLVAVDQVAYERCLFKRLNCYKLETEGLGHFGEEKIFMSQDFLKMMWRRTLLLLDVLKHGYNFIFTDTDVMWLRNPFSRLGIYNESVDLQISTDWFNGDPHSEKNAINTGFYYIRSNNKTISLFDAWYGRKDNSTGKKEQDVLFDIMKAGMFGQLGLQARFLDTVYFSGFCTDSKDINAVITVHANCCRSINAKVKDLTAVLRDWKKFKATTAKAAAVHSNITVPFSWTGHFGCWESWKTKV
;
A
#
# COMPACT_ATOMS: atom_id res chain seq x y z
N MET A 1 60.20 -20.06 -36.19
CA MET A 1 59.92 -20.40 -34.78
C MET A 1 58.47 -20.30 -34.61
N ILE A 2 57.75 -21.43 -34.56
CA ILE A 2 56.31 -21.58 -34.68
C ILE A 2 55.70 -21.83 -33.28
N ASN A 3 54.67 -21.12 -32.98
CA ASN A 3 53.74 -21.22 -31.89
C ASN A 3 53.58 -22.56 -31.14
N MET A 4 53.80 -22.53 -29.84
CA MET A 4 53.42 -23.58 -28.89
C MET A 4 52.75 -22.98 -27.61
N ASP A 5 51.72 -22.18 -27.76
CA ASP A 5 51.04 -21.61 -26.56
C ASP A 5 49.49 -21.63 -26.60
N SER A 6 48.91 -22.23 -27.64
CA SER A 6 47.43 -22.27 -27.77
C SER A 6 46.75 -23.52 -27.15
N SER A 7 47.53 -24.55 -26.78
CA SER A 7 46.95 -25.83 -26.30
C SER A 7 46.64 -25.88 -24.78
N LYS A 8 47.31 -25.07 -23.98
CA LYS A 8 47.10 -25.09 -22.50
C LYS A 8 45.84 -24.41 -22.03
N ASN A 9 45.37 -23.39 -22.75
CA ASN A 9 44.15 -22.66 -22.38
C ASN A 9 42.85 -23.43 -22.70
N SER A 10 42.87 -24.33 -23.69
CA SER A 10 41.70 -25.15 -24.05
C SER A 10 41.39 -26.23 -23.02
N LEU A 11 42.41 -26.90 -22.48
CA LEU A 11 42.24 -27.94 -21.45
C LEU A 11 41.74 -27.37 -20.11
N GLY A 12 42.19 -26.17 -19.72
CA GLY A 12 41.71 -25.48 -18.52
C GLY A 12 40.23 -25.09 -18.59
N ASN A 13 39.79 -24.61 -19.75
CA ASN A 13 38.40 -24.24 -19.97
C ASN A 13 37.46 -25.45 -19.99
N ILE A 14 37.89 -26.60 -20.56
CA ILE A 14 37.12 -27.85 -20.56
C ILE A 14 36.97 -28.38 -19.11
N ALA A 15 38.00 -28.34 -18.31
CA ALA A 15 37.95 -28.76 -16.90
C ALA A 15 37.00 -27.89 -16.06
N LEU A 16 37.02 -26.56 -16.26
CA LEU A 16 36.12 -25.64 -15.58
C LEU A 16 34.63 -25.86 -15.92
N VAL A 17 34.34 -26.06 -17.21
CA VAL A 17 32.98 -26.36 -17.67
C VAL A 17 32.47 -27.69 -17.11
N SER A 18 33.34 -28.71 -17.07
CA SER A 18 32.99 -30.02 -16.50
C SER A 18 32.69 -29.95 -14.99
N ILE A 19 33.42 -29.15 -14.21
CA ILE A 19 33.18 -28.95 -12.78
C ILE A 19 31.85 -28.19 -12.57
N LEU A 20 31.52 -27.20 -13.39
CA LEU A 20 30.25 -26.48 -13.31
C LEU A 20 29.07 -27.40 -13.62
N ILE A 21 29.15 -28.24 -14.63
CA ILE A 21 28.09 -29.20 -14.96
C ILE A 21 27.92 -30.23 -13.83
N ALA A 22 28.99 -30.75 -13.26
CA ALA A 22 28.95 -31.68 -12.15
C ALA A 22 28.32 -31.06 -10.89
N SER A 23 28.64 -29.79 -10.58
CA SER A 23 28.03 -29.08 -9.43
C SER A 23 26.54 -28.82 -9.62
N VAL A 24 26.08 -28.49 -10.82
CA VAL A 24 24.65 -28.32 -11.13
C VAL A 24 23.91 -29.65 -11.00
N LEU A 25 24.46 -30.74 -11.52
CA LEU A 25 23.87 -32.09 -11.38
C LEU A 25 23.80 -32.54 -9.92
N TYR A 26 24.83 -32.27 -9.12
CA TYR A 26 24.87 -32.59 -7.70
C TYR A 26 23.77 -31.80 -6.92
N LEU A 27 23.59 -30.50 -7.20
CA LEU A 27 22.53 -29.70 -6.58
C LEU A 27 21.14 -30.19 -6.98
N CYS A 28 20.95 -30.60 -8.25
CA CYS A 28 19.68 -31.16 -8.71
C CYS A 28 19.33 -32.49 -8.03
N THR A 29 20.32 -33.38 -7.83
CA THR A 29 20.11 -34.66 -7.15
C THR A 29 19.88 -34.50 -5.65
N TRP A 30 20.53 -33.52 -4.99
CA TRP A 30 20.33 -33.25 -3.57
C TRP A 30 18.94 -32.66 -3.32
N SER A 31 18.43 -31.79 -4.18
CA SER A 31 17.08 -31.24 -4.02
C SER A 31 15.96 -32.28 -4.23
N SER A 32 16.27 -33.39 -4.94
CA SER A 32 15.32 -34.51 -5.15
C SER A 32 15.29 -35.52 -4.01
N ALA A 33 16.33 -35.59 -3.19
CA ALA A 33 16.45 -36.55 -2.09
C ALA A 33 15.74 -36.14 -0.78
N SER A 34 15.23 -34.92 -0.68
CA SER A 34 14.59 -34.39 0.54
C SER A 34 13.08 -34.63 0.64
N ARG A 35 12.50 -35.42 -0.24
CA ARG A 35 11.06 -35.75 -0.20
C ARG A 35 10.83 -37.27 -0.21
N SER A 36 10.98 -37.91 0.95
CA SER A 36 10.19 -39.08 1.31
C SER A 36 10.69 -39.72 2.62
N SER A 37 9.97 -39.51 3.69
CA SER A 37 9.98 -40.39 4.86
C SER A 37 8.54 -40.67 5.25
N PRO A 38 8.01 -41.87 5.03
CA PRO A 38 6.74 -42.29 5.60
C PRO A 38 6.97 -42.77 7.04
N LEU A 39 6.35 -42.08 8.00
CA LEU A 39 6.29 -42.55 9.38
C LEU A 39 5.27 -43.69 9.47
N LEU A 40 5.78 -44.92 9.62
CA LEU A 40 5.02 -46.08 10.03
C LEU A 40 4.71 -46.01 11.53
N PHE A 41 3.48 -45.69 11.91
CA PHE A 41 3.00 -45.90 13.27
C PHE A 41 2.35 -47.30 13.39
N SER A 42 2.99 -48.14 14.20
CA SER A 42 2.51 -49.45 14.60
C SER A 42 1.39 -49.29 15.61
N SER A 43 0.22 -49.82 15.26
CA SER A 43 -0.97 -49.94 16.11
C SER A 43 -0.80 -51.04 17.15
N ARG A 44 -0.77 -50.72 18.44
CA ARG A 44 -1.09 -51.69 19.52
C ARG A 44 -2.56 -51.55 19.91
N ARG A 45 -3.34 -52.56 19.64
CA ARG A 45 -4.70 -52.76 20.15
C ARG A 45 -4.69 -52.89 21.66
N SER A 46 -5.48 -52.09 22.33
CA SER A 46 -6.06 -52.42 23.62
C SER A 46 -7.55 -52.11 23.58
N SER A 47 -8.33 -53.15 23.82
CA SER A 47 -9.78 -53.14 23.84
C SER A 47 -10.25 -52.62 25.21
N ASN A 48 -11.02 -51.51 25.22
CA ASN A 48 -12.00 -51.27 26.29
C ASN A 48 -13.23 -50.58 25.70
N HIS A 49 -14.36 -51.21 25.88
CA HIS A 49 -15.72 -50.84 25.52
C HIS A 49 -16.19 -49.63 26.33
N TRP A 50 -16.58 -48.50 25.66
CA TRP A 50 -17.57 -47.56 26.15
C TRP A 50 -18.46 -47.09 24.99
N PRO A 51 -19.75 -46.74 25.21
CA PRO A 51 -20.72 -46.63 24.15
C PRO A 51 -20.56 -45.33 23.37
N SER A 52 -20.75 -45.45 22.08
CA SER A 52 -20.68 -44.37 21.07
C SER A 52 -21.74 -43.32 21.27
N HIS A 53 -21.33 -42.09 21.63
CA HIS A 53 -22.09 -40.92 21.25
C HIS A 53 -21.75 -40.56 19.79
N SER A 54 -22.77 -40.55 18.94
CA SER A 54 -22.70 -40.14 17.56
C SER A 54 -22.21 -38.69 17.50
N GLN A 55 -20.91 -38.47 17.20
CA GLN A 55 -20.45 -37.21 16.67
C GLN A 55 -21.01 -37.07 15.26
N SER A 56 -22.04 -36.24 15.10
CA SER A 56 -22.44 -35.73 13.82
C SER A 56 -21.23 -35.03 13.22
N GLU A 57 -20.62 -35.62 12.18
CA GLU A 57 -19.72 -34.94 11.29
C GLU A 57 -20.47 -33.71 10.71
N MET A 58 -20.24 -32.56 11.31
CA MET A 58 -20.65 -31.30 10.72
C MET A 58 -19.84 -31.17 9.44
N LYS A 59 -20.39 -31.62 8.30
CA LYS A 59 -19.88 -31.29 6.97
C LYS A 59 -19.73 -29.77 6.95
N ARG A 60 -18.49 -29.29 7.06
CA ARG A 60 -18.18 -27.90 6.70
C ARG A 60 -18.66 -27.72 5.26
N LEU A 61 -19.79 -27.06 5.10
CA LEU A 61 -20.21 -26.51 3.83
C LEU A 61 -19.05 -25.66 3.35
N LYS A 62 -18.33 -26.10 2.31
CA LYS A 62 -17.37 -25.29 1.59
C LYS A 62 -18.19 -24.24 0.84
N PHE A 63 -18.45 -23.10 1.48
CA PHE A 63 -18.87 -21.91 0.76
C PHE A 63 -17.77 -21.56 -0.25
N PRO A 64 -18.12 -21.02 -1.44
CA PRO A 64 -17.11 -20.50 -2.35
C PRO A 64 -16.19 -19.58 -1.56
N ILE A 65 -14.90 -19.82 -1.65
CA ILE A 65 -13.89 -19.03 -0.93
C ILE A 65 -13.95 -17.63 -1.51
N ASP A 66 -14.22 -16.64 -0.68
CA ASP A 66 -14.19 -15.25 -1.06
C ASP A 66 -12.73 -14.83 -1.28
N GLU A 67 -12.38 -14.51 -2.53
CA GLU A 67 -11.03 -14.12 -2.91
C GLU A 67 -10.56 -12.85 -2.20
N LEU A 68 -11.48 -11.92 -1.90
CA LEU A 68 -11.16 -10.71 -1.13
C LEU A 68 -10.79 -11.09 0.32
N GLU A 69 -11.57 -11.98 0.96
CA GLU A 69 -11.29 -12.43 2.33
C GLU A 69 -9.92 -13.10 2.43
N LEU A 70 -9.57 -13.96 1.47
CA LEU A 70 -8.24 -14.60 1.42
C LEU A 70 -7.11 -13.59 1.27
N ALA A 71 -7.30 -12.57 0.42
CA ALA A 71 -6.30 -11.54 0.20
C ALA A 71 -6.12 -10.67 1.46
N LEU A 72 -7.22 -10.35 2.15
CA LEU A 72 -7.23 -9.62 3.41
C LEU A 72 -6.56 -10.41 4.53
N GLU A 73 -6.91 -11.69 4.69
CA GLU A 73 -6.30 -12.56 5.69
C GLU A 73 -4.78 -12.62 5.52
N LYS A 74 -4.32 -12.81 4.28
CA LYS A 74 -2.89 -12.92 3.96
C LYS A 74 -2.11 -11.63 4.26
N ALA A 75 -2.70 -10.45 4.00
CA ALA A 75 -2.05 -9.15 4.17
C ALA A 75 -2.24 -8.57 5.59
N SER A 76 -3.16 -9.08 6.38
CA SER A 76 -3.52 -8.46 7.66
C SER A 76 -2.46 -8.60 8.74
N THR A 77 -2.40 -7.61 9.60
CA THR A 77 -1.70 -7.69 10.90
C THR A 77 -2.53 -8.55 11.89
N PRO A 78 -1.96 -8.97 13.04
CA PRO A 78 -2.69 -9.75 14.05
C PRO A 78 -3.97 -9.10 14.56
N ASN A 79 -4.07 -7.75 14.53
CA ASN A 79 -5.28 -7.01 14.90
C ASN A 79 -6.21 -6.73 13.71
N LYS A 80 -6.09 -7.52 12.63
CA LYS A 80 -6.88 -7.40 11.40
C LYS A 80 -6.81 -6.02 10.73
N THR A 81 -5.63 -5.40 10.71
CA THR A 81 -5.39 -4.16 9.97
C THR A 81 -4.62 -4.46 8.69
N VAL A 82 -5.07 -3.94 7.55
CA VAL A 82 -4.45 -4.08 6.23
C VAL A 82 -4.11 -2.70 5.68
N ILE A 83 -2.96 -2.54 5.03
CA ILE A 83 -2.64 -1.33 4.25
C ILE A 83 -3.15 -1.57 2.83
N ILE A 84 -4.02 -0.72 2.32
CA ILE A 84 -4.65 -0.86 1.01
C ILE A 84 -4.24 0.28 0.09
N ALA A 85 -3.70 -0.06 -1.07
CA ALA A 85 -3.46 0.88 -2.15
C ALA A 85 -4.10 0.37 -3.44
N VAL A 86 -4.68 1.28 -4.24
CA VAL A 86 -5.35 0.94 -5.50
C VAL A 86 -4.52 1.45 -6.67
N VAL A 87 -4.28 0.60 -7.66
CA VAL A 87 -3.45 0.94 -8.82
C VAL A 87 -4.07 0.48 -10.13
N ASN A 88 -3.76 1.23 -11.19
CA ASN A 88 -4.04 0.86 -12.57
C ASN A 88 -2.75 0.84 -13.40
N LYS A 89 -2.87 0.49 -14.67
CA LYS A 89 -1.75 0.47 -15.64
C LYS A 89 -0.95 1.77 -15.64
N ALA A 90 -1.59 2.94 -15.59
CA ALA A 90 -0.89 4.23 -15.64
C ALA A 90 0.06 4.47 -14.44
N TYR A 91 -0.18 3.83 -13.31
CA TYR A 91 0.67 3.93 -12.12
C TYR A 91 1.82 2.91 -12.09
N VAL A 92 1.73 1.84 -12.89
CA VAL A 92 2.68 0.71 -12.89
C VAL A 92 3.53 0.61 -14.13
N GLU A 93 3.13 1.23 -15.24
CA GLU A 93 3.93 1.31 -16.47
C GLU A 93 4.74 2.60 -16.49
N GLN A 94 5.97 2.47 -16.98
CA GLN A 94 6.87 3.59 -17.11
C GLN A 94 6.52 4.42 -18.36
N SER A 95 6.35 5.72 -18.17
CA SER A 95 6.30 6.67 -19.29
C SER A 95 7.68 6.72 -19.98
N ILE A 96 7.70 6.97 -21.30
CA ILE A 96 8.95 7.21 -22.04
C ILE A 96 9.73 8.42 -21.55
N HIS A 97 9.10 9.27 -20.75
CA HIS A 97 9.68 10.49 -20.19
C HIS A 97 10.03 10.37 -18.69
N ALA A 98 9.82 9.22 -18.07
CA ALA A 98 10.07 9.02 -16.64
C ALA A 98 11.03 7.86 -16.41
N GLU A 99 11.99 8.03 -15.50
CA GLU A 99 12.95 6.99 -15.14
C GLU A 99 12.33 5.90 -14.25
N THR A 100 11.21 6.20 -13.61
CA THR A 100 10.54 5.31 -12.63
C THR A 100 9.02 5.43 -12.73
N THR A 101 8.30 4.43 -12.22
CA THR A 101 6.83 4.47 -12.11
C THR A 101 6.39 5.05 -10.77
N MET A 102 5.12 5.47 -10.67
CA MET A 102 4.54 5.88 -9.39
C MET A 102 4.59 4.75 -8.35
N LEU A 103 4.24 3.53 -8.76
CA LEU A 103 4.33 2.36 -7.88
C LEU A 103 5.76 2.10 -7.40
N ASP A 104 6.77 2.27 -8.27
CA ASP A 104 8.17 2.07 -7.86
C ASP A 104 8.60 3.11 -6.81
N LEU A 105 8.22 4.38 -6.96
CA LEU A 105 8.48 5.42 -5.96
C LEU A 105 7.77 5.13 -4.63
N PHE A 106 6.51 4.73 -4.68
CA PHE A 106 5.76 4.33 -3.49
C PHE A 106 6.45 3.22 -2.71
N LEU A 107 6.84 2.14 -3.40
CA LEU A 107 7.56 1.02 -2.79
C LEU A 107 8.95 1.43 -2.30
N GLU A 108 9.67 2.27 -3.06
CA GLU A 108 10.96 2.82 -2.65
C GLU A 108 10.83 3.63 -1.34
N SER A 109 9.74 4.40 -1.17
CA SER A 109 9.51 5.14 0.07
C SER A 109 9.40 4.23 1.28
N LEU A 110 8.69 3.10 1.15
CA LEU A 110 8.56 2.07 2.19
C LEU A 110 9.90 1.37 2.51
N TRP A 111 10.79 1.24 1.51
CA TRP A 111 12.14 0.69 1.70
C TRP A 111 13.08 1.66 2.42
N LEU A 112 12.97 2.95 2.15
CA LEU A 112 13.86 4.00 2.66
C LEU A 112 13.40 4.61 3.98
N GLY A 113 12.11 4.47 4.28
CA GLY A 113 11.50 5.05 5.47
C GLY A 113 11.98 4.35 6.75
N GLU A 114 11.78 5.03 7.86
CA GLU A 114 12.11 4.51 9.20
C GLU A 114 11.00 3.56 9.66
N ASP A 115 11.37 2.31 9.90
CA ASP A 115 10.48 1.21 10.37
C ASP A 115 9.28 0.93 9.43
N THR A 116 9.40 1.28 8.15
CA THR A 116 8.32 1.08 7.16
C THR A 116 8.46 -0.20 6.34
N ARG A 117 9.68 -0.72 6.19
CA ARG A 117 9.93 -1.91 5.36
C ARG A 117 9.10 -3.15 5.75
N PRO A 118 8.91 -3.49 7.04
CA PRO A 118 8.06 -4.62 7.43
C PRO A 118 6.58 -4.43 7.05
N LEU A 119 6.16 -3.19 6.81
CA LEU A 119 4.78 -2.89 6.43
C LEU A 119 4.43 -3.37 5.01
N LEU A 120 5.44 -3.69 4.18
CA LEU A 120 5.22 -4.30 2.85
C LEU A 120 4.52 -5.66 2.94
N ASP A 121 4.72 -6.41 4.01
CA ASP A 121 4.03 -7.69 4.25
C ASP A 121 2.52 -7.48 4.52
N HIS A 122 2.15 -6.28 4.95
CA HIS A 122 0.79 -5.87 5.26
C HIS A 122 0.15 -4.98 4.18
N LEU A 123 0.85 -4.78 3.05
CA LEU A 123 0.34 -4.05 1.90
C LEU A 123 -0.46 -4.97 0.99
N LEU A 124 -1.75 -4.69 0.82
CA LEU A 124 -2.60 -5.27 -0.21
C LEU A 124 -2.72 -4.29 -1.38
N LEU A 125 -2.10 -4.64 -2.49
CA LEU A 125 -2.20 -3.85 -3.73
C LEU A 125 -3.41 -4.32 -4.52
N VAL A 126 -4.39 -3.45 -4.66
CA VAL A 126 -5.61 -3.70 -5.41
C VAL A 126 -5.44 -3.21 -6.84
N ALA A 127 -5.42 -4.12 -7.80
CA ALA A 127 -5.29 -3.82 -9.21
C ALA A 127 -6.67 -3.73 -9.88
N VAL A 128 -6.92 -2.65 -10.60
CA VAL A 128 -8.19 -2.44 -11.31
C VAL A 128 -8.14 -2.84 -12.79
N ASP A 129 -6.98 -3.31 -13.24
CA ASP A 129 -6.78 -3.88 -14.58
C ASP A 129 -5.73 -5.01 -14.57
N GLN A 130 -5.65 -5.73 -15.68
CA GLN A 130 -4.79 -6.90 -15.82
C GLN A 130 -3.30 -6.55 -15.73
N VAL A 131 -2.87 -5.42 -16.34
CA VAL A 131 -1.46 -5.00 -16.36
C VAL A 131 -0.97 -4.67 -14.95
N ALA A 132 -1.78 -3.94 -14.18
CA ALA A 132 -1.48 -3.63 -12.79
C ALA A 132 -1.42 -4.91 -11.92
N TYR A 133 -2.32 -5.87 -12.17
CA TYR A 133 -2.33 -7.15 -11.45
C TYR A 133 -1.07 -7.97 -11.73
N GLU A 134 -0.70 -8.13 -13.00
CA GLU A 134 0.53 -8.83 -13.41
C GLU A 134 1.79 -8.15 -12.83
N ARG A 135 1.82 -6.82 -12.82
CA ARG A 135 2.93 -6.07 -12.22
C ARG A 135 3.03 -6.29 -10.71
N CYS A 136 1.89 -6.33 -10.02
CA CYS A 136 1.83 -6.67 -8.60
C CYS A 136 2.39 -8.07 -8.32
N LEU A 137 1.96 -9.08 -9.07
CA LEU A 137 2.46 -10.45 -8.96
C LEU A 137 3.96 -10.54 -9.25
N PHE A 138 4.43 -9.86 -10.29
CA PHE A 138 5.86 -9.80 -10.63
C PHE A 138 6.71 -9.24 -9.48
N LYS A 139 6.19 -8.24 -8.77
CA LYS A 139 6.85 -7.65 -7.59
C LYS A 139 6.68 -8.48 -6.31
N ARG A 140 5.94 -9.61 -6.37
CA ARG A 140 5.70 -10.53 -5.24
C ARG A 140 5.03 -9.86 -4.04
N LEU A 141 4.12 -8.93 -4.30
CA LEU A 141 3.30 -8.28 -3.29
C LEU A 141 2.04 -9.11 -2.98
N ASN A 142 1.26 -8.73 -1.97
CA ASN A 142 -0.10 -9.23 -1.82
C ASN A 142 -0.99 -8.50 -2.81
N CYS A 143 -1.63 -9.23 -3.71
CA CYS A 143 -2.38 -8.69 -4.83
C CYS A 143 -3.84 -9.13 -4.78
N TYR A 144 -4.75 -8.20 -5.05
CA TYR A 144 -6.16 -8.48 -5.29
C TYR A 144 -6.58 -7.84 -6.62
N LYS A 145 -7.22 -8.59 -7.50
CA LYS A 145 -7.76 -8.06 -8.76
C LYS A 145 -9.21 -7.66 -8.54
N LEU A 146 -9.46 -6.36 -8.62
CA LEU A 146 -10.81 -5.83 -8.48
C LEU A 146 -11.58 -6.02 -9.78
N GLU A 147 -12.69 -6.75 -9.72
CA GLU A 147 -13.62 -6.90 -10.86
C GLU A 147 -14.21 -5.53 -11.25
N THR A 148 -13.99 -5.17 -12.51
CA THR A 148 -14.44 -3.88 -13.08
C THR A 148 -15.27 -4.06 -14.35
N GLU A 149 -15.80 -5.26 -14.58
CA GLU A 149 -16.59 -5.56 -15.77
C GLU A 149 -17.76 -4.57 -15.96
N GLY A 150 -17.92 -4.07 -17.17
CA GLY A 150 -18.97 -3.12 -17.54
C GLY A 150 -18.76 -1.66 -17.08
N LEU A 151 -17.66 -1.33 -16.40
CA LEU A 151 -17.41 0.03 -15.86
C LEU A 151 -16.49 0.90 -16.72
N GLY A 152 -15.96 0.38 -17.86
CA GLY A 152 -15.05 1.10 -18.74
C GLY A 152 -13.58 0.70 -18.62
N HIS A 153 -12.69 1.33 -19.37
CA HIS A 153 -11.25 1.06 -19.37
C HIS A 153 -10.54 1.88 -18.29
N PHE A 154 -10.19 1.26 -17.15
CA PHE A 154 -9.48 1.95 -16.05
C PHE A 154 -7.95 1.94 -16.18
N GLY A 155 -7.37 1.35 -17.23
CA GLY A 155 -5.93 1.18 -17.40
C GLY A 155 -5.15 2.47 -17.66
N GLU A 156 -5.76 3.50 -18.20
CA GLU A 156 -5.09 4.77 -18.56
C GLU A 156 -5.14 5.80 -17.42
N GLU A 157 -4.24 6.81 -17.49
CA GLU A 157 -4.34 7.98 -16.62
C GLU A 157 -5.71 8.64 -16.84
N LYS A 158 -6.48 8.75 -15.77
CA LYS A 158 -7.81 9.40 -15.86
C LYS A 158 -7.66 10.89 -15.57
N ILE A 159 -8.19 11.67 -16.50
CA ILE A 159 -8.25 13.11 -16.28
C ILE A 159 -9.04 13.39 -15.01
N PHE A 160 -8.45 14.17 -14.12
CA PHE A 160 -9.07 14.57 -12.86
C PHE A 160 -10.48 15.13 -13.12
N MET A 161 -11.49 14.64 -12.38
CA MET A 161 -12.91 14.96 -12.52
C MET A 161 -13.60 14.43 -13.80
N SER A 162 -12.95 13.61 -14.62
CA SER A 162 -13.65 12.90 -15.71
C SER A 162 -14.64 11.88 -15.16
N GLN A 163 -15.63 11.50 -15.97
CA GLN A 163 -16.62 10.47 -15.58
C GLN A 163 -15.97 9.14 -15.19
N ASP A 164 -14.94 8.72 -15.91
CA ASP A 164 -14.22 7.49 -15.61
C ASP A 164 -13.39 7.61 -14.32
N PHE A 165 -12.80 8.79 -14.05
CA PHE A 165 -12.16 9.07 -12.77
C PHE A 165 -13.17 8.92 -11.62
N LEU A 166 -14.35 9.54 -11.72
CA LEU A 166 -15.40 9.47 -10.72
C LEU A 166 -15.89 8.03 -10.51
N LYS A 167 -16.11 7.27 -11.59
CA LYS A 167 -16.49 5.84 -11.50
C LYS A 167 -15.43 5.01 -10.76
N MET A 168 -14.16 5.24 -11.04
CA MET A 168 -13.05 4.55 -10.38
C MET A 168 -13.01 4.87 -8.88
N MET A 169 -13.21 6.14 -8.51
CA MET A 169 -13.24 6.56 -7.11
C MET A 169 -14.41 5.91 -6.36
N TRP A 170 -15.60 5.86 -6.95
CA TRP A 170 -16.75 5.19 -6.34
C TRP A 170 -16.59 3.66 -6.25
N ARG A 171 -15.94 3.03 -7.24
CA ARG A 171 -15.63 1.59 -7.17
C ARG A 171 -14.65 1.28 -6.03
N ARG A 172 -13.65 2.15 -5.83
CA ARG A 172 -12.76 2.11 -4.69
C ARG A 172 -13.52 2.21 -3.36
N THR A 173 -14.43 3.18 -3.25
CA THR A 173 -15.25 3.36 -2.03
C THR A 173 -16.08 2.12 -1.71
N LEU A 174 -16.66 1.47 -2.72
CA LEU A 174 -17.41 0.22 -2.54
C LEU A 174 -16.52 -0.92 -2.04
N LEU A 175 -15.34 -1.12 -2.65
CA LEU A 175 -14.38 -2.12 -2.18
C LEU A 175 -14.01 -1.90 -0.70
N LEU A 176 -13.75 -0.65 -0.30
CA LEU A 176 -13.36 -0.35 1.07
C LEU A 176 -14.51 -0.58 2.06
N LEU A 177 -15.75 -0.38 1.64
CA LEU A 177 -16.94 -0.79 2.40
C LEU A 177 -16.97 -2.32 2.58
N ASP A 178 -16.68 -3.09 1.51
CA ASP A 178 -16.65 -4.55 1.58
C ASP A 178 -15.54 -5.03 2.55
N VAL A 179 -14.37 -4.39 2.55
CA VAL A 179 -13.30 -4.65 3.53
C VAL A 179 -13.78 -4.46 4.97
N LEU A 180 -14.52 -3.37 5.26
CA LEU A 180 -15.09 -3.14 6.58
C LEU A 180 -16.12 -4.21 6.94
N LYS A 181 -16.98 -4.63 6.00
CA LYS A 181 -17.98 -5.69 6.20
C LYS A 181 -17.35 -7.06 6.49
N HIS A 182 -16.13 -7.33 5.98
CA HIS A 182 -15.33 -8.51 6.33
C HIS A 182 -14.65 -8.39 7.72
N GLY A 183 -14.84 -7.29 8.43
CA GLY A 183 -14.32 -7.09 9.79
C GLY A 183 -12.85 -6.71 9.85
N TYR A 184 -12.27 -6.17 8.75
CA TYR A 184 -10.90 -5.71 8.69
C TYR A 184 -10.83 -4.18 8.86
N ASN A 185 -9.94 -3.74 9.74
CA ASN A 185 -9.48 -2.37 9.79
C ASN A 185 -8.54 -2.13 8.62
N PHE A 186 -8.41 -0.89 8.15
CA PHE A 186 -7.41 -0.62 7.14
C PHE A 186 -6.80 0.79 7.25
N ILE A 187 -5.58 0.91 6.72
CA ILE A 187 -5.02 2.18 6.29
C ILE A 187 -5.16 2.23 4.78
N PHE A 188 -6.00 3.13 4.29
CA PHE A 188 -6.00 3.45 2.87
C PHE A 188 -4.89 4.45 2.57
N THR A 189 -4.17 4.21 1.48
CA THR A 189 -3.12 5.12 0.97
C THR A 189 -3.19 5.20 -0.54
N ASP A 190 -3.17 6.41 -1.08
CA ASP A 190 -2.86 6.60 -2.49
C ASP A 190 -1.37 6.28 -2.72
N THR A 191 -1.01 5.83 -3.93
CA THR A 191 0.39 5.46 -4.25
C THR A 191 1.29 6.67 -4.48
N ASP A 192 0.74 7.88 -4.52
CA ASP A 192 1.48 9.14 -4.51
C ASP A 192 1.68 9.73 -3.09
N VAL A 193 1.50 8.88 -2.07
CA VAL A 193 1.86 9.16 -0.67
C VAL A 193 3.16 8.46 -0.33
N MET A 194 4.23 9.22 -0.13
CA MET A 194 5.54 8.68 0.29
C MET A 194 5.53 8.42 1.79
N TRP A 195 5.93 7.23 2.22
CA TRP A 195 6.00 6.82 3.62
C TRP A 195 7.44 6.94 4.12
N LEU A 196 7.71 7.99 4.88
CA LEU A 196 9.04 8.30 5.40
C LEU A 196 9.27 7.71 6.80
N ARG A 197 8.20 7.49 7.56
CA ARG A 197 8.21 6.84 8.88
C ARG A 197 6.99 5.95 9.05
N ASN A 198 7.10 4.98 9.96
CA ASN A 198 5.98 4.11 10.31
C ASN A 198 4.86 4.90 11.00
N PRO A 199 3.64 4.99 10.43
CA PRO A 199 2.55 5.75 11.01
C PRO A 199 1.85 5.08 12.18
N PHE A 200 2.04 3.79 12.42
CA PHE A 200 1.23 2.99 13.34
C PHE A 200 1.25 3.50 14.78
N SER A 201 2.43 3.92 15.26
CA SER A 201 2.55 4.50 16.61
C SER A 201 1.82 5.83 16.72
N ARG A 202 1.91 6.67 15.69
CA ARG A 202 1.26 7.99 15.69
C ARG A 202 -0.26 7.87 15.54
N LEU A 203 -0.73 6.91 14.74
CA LEU A 203 -2.14 6.60 14.63
C LEU A 203 -2.70 5.92 15.89
N GLY A 204 -1.85 5.34 16.73
CA GLY A 204 -2.26 4.68 17.97
C GLY A 204 -3.26 3.53 17.74
N ILE A 205 -3.15 2.84 16.61
CA ILE A 205 -4.14 1.86 16.13
C ILE A 205 -4.38 0.69 17.10
N TYR A 206 -3.48 0.46 18.03
CA TYR A 206 -3.59 -0.62 19.02
C TYR A 206 -4.33 -0.20 20.31
N ASN A 207 -4.26 1.08 20.69
CA ASN A 207 -4.67 1.55 22.01
C ASN A 207 -5.80 2.59 21.99
N GLU A 208 -6.13 3.17 20.83
CA GLU A 208 -7.10 4.25 20.75
C GLU A 208 -8.47 3.75 20.31
N SER A 209 -9.51 4.37 20.87
CA SER A 209 -10.92 4.11 20.52
C SER A 209 -11.44 4.94 19.34
N VAL A 210 -10.53 5.60 18.60
CA VAL A 210 -10.88 6.42 17.44
C VAL A 210 -11.31 5.53 16.28
N ASP A 211 -12.46 5.85 15.67
CA ASP A 211 -13.05 5.08 14.58
C ASP A 211 -12.43 5.43 13.22
N LEU A 212 -12.13 6.72 12.99
CA LEU A 212 -11.56 7.26 11.74
C LEU A 212 -10.44 8.25 12.04
N GLN A 213 -9.30 8.11 11.35
CA GLN A 213 -8.21 9.08 11.36
C GLN A 213 -7.87 9.42 9.92
N ILE A 214 -8.08 10.67 9.51
CA ILE A 214 -8.02 11.08 8.12
C ILE A 214 -7.09 12.27 7.93
N SER A 215 -6.26 12.21 6.85
CA SER A 215 -5.39 13.32 6.49
C SER A 215 -6.18 14.55 6.03
N THR A 216 -5.50 15.68 6.03
CA THR A 216 -6.07 16.98 5.66
C THR A 216 -5.20 17.65 4.61
N ASP A 217 -5.82 18.38 3.68
CA ASP A 217 -5.11 19.30 2.78
C ASP A 217 -4.65 20.56 3.53
N TRP A 218 -5.43 20.94 4.55
CA TRP A 218 -5.13 22.03 5.46
C TRP A 218 -5.65 21.72 6.86
N PHE A 219 -4.77 21.79 7.85
CA PHE A 219 -5.08 21.53 9.25
C PHE A 219 -5.30 22.84 10.02
N ASN A 220 -6.41 22.94 10.72
CA ASN A 220 -6.81 24.19 11.41
C ASN A 220 -6.31 24.30 12.87
N GLY A 221 -5.47 23.35 13.32
CA GLY A 221 -4.92 23.30 14.67
C GLY A 221 -5.73 22.47 15.68
N ASP A 222 -6.96 22.04 15.34
CA ASP A 222 -7.80 21.20 16.20
C ASP A 222 -8.03 19.84 15.54
N PRO A 223 -7.51 18.73 16.12
CA PRO A 223 -7.64 17.39 15.55
C PRO A 223 -9.07 16.82 15.63
N HIS A 224 -10.00 17.48 16.28
CA HIS A 224 -11.40 17.03 16.40
C HIS A 224 -12.38 17.95 15.65
N SER A 225 -11.89 18.99 15.00
CA SER A 225 -12.73 19.95 14.29
C SER A 225 -13.12 19.46 12.90
N GLU A 226 -14.43 19.26 12.68
CA GLU A 226 -14.99 18.93 11.34
C GLU A 226 -14.87 20.08 10.32
N LYS A 227 -14.20 21.20 10.69
CA LYS A 227 -13.84 22.29 9.78
C LYS A 227 -12.54 22.04 9.03
N ASN A 228 -11.81 20.98 9.38
CA ASN A 228 -10.59 20.59 8.65
C ASN A 228 -10.93 20.21 7.21
N ALA A 229 -10.07 20.61 6.27
CA ALA A 229 -10.18 20.23 4.86
C ALA A 229 -9.65 18.80 4.68
N ILE A 230 -10.53 17.82 4.72
CA ILE A 230 -10.15 16.39 4.64
C ILE A 230 -9.55 16.03 3.29
N ASN A 231 -8.66 15.03 3.32
CA ASN A 231 -8.10 14.40 2.13
C ASN A 231 -8.21 12.87 2.24
N THR A 232 -8.85 12.23 1.26
CA THR A 232 -9.09 10.78 1.24
C THR A 232 -7.93 9.96 0.68
N GLY A 233 -6.76 10.55 0.41
CA GLY A 233 -5.58 9.85 -0.07
C GLY A 233 -4.78 9.13 1.01
N PHE A 234 -5.04 9.43 2.29
CA PHE A 234 -4.47 8.69 3.41
C PHE A 234 -5.39 8.76 4.63
N TYR A 235 -5.86 7.60 5.10
CA TYR A 235 -6.64 7.51 6.34
C TYR A 235 -6.61 6.10 6.93
N TYR A 236 -6.72 6.02 8.25
CA TYR A 236 -6.98 4.80 9.00
C TYR A 236 -8.45 4.74 9.40
N ILE A 237 -9.07 3.58 9.27
CA ILE A 237 -10.44 3.36 9.72
C ILE A 237 -10.57 1.98 10.39
N ARG A 238 -11.34 1.94 11.45
CA ARG A 238 -11.64 0.74 12.20
C ARG A 238 -12.95 0.14 11.70
N SER A 239 -12.99 -1.19 11.52
CA SER A 239 -14.22 -1.90 11.18
C SER A 239 -15.14 -1.99 12.40
N ASN A 240 -16.30 -1.36 12.31
CA ASN A 240 -17.40 -1.46 13.26
C ASN A 240 -18.71 -0.95 12.61
N ASN A 241 -19.83 -1.10 13.30
CA ASN A 241 -21.14 -0.72 12.75
C ASN A 241 -21.23 0.76 12.35
N LYS A 242 -20.55 1.67 13.07
CA LYS A 242 -20.58 3.11 12.77
C LYS A 242 -19.87 3.41 11.44
N THR A 243 -18.68 2.83 11.25
CA THR A 243 -17.89 3.04 10.05
C THR A 243 -18.49 2.34 8.83
N ILE A 244 -19.08 1.16 8.99
CA ILE A 244 -19.86 0.50 7.94
C ILE A 244 -21.06 1.38 7.55
N SER A 245 -21.81 1.89 8.51
CA SER A 245 -22.95 2.80 8.25
C SER A 245 -22.51 4.09 7.57
N LEU A 246 -21.35 4.65 7.94
CA LEU A 246 -20.78 5.81 7.26
C LEU A 246 -20.50 5.51 5.78
N PHE A 247 -19.84 4.39 5.48
CA PHE A 247 -19.49 4.02 4.11
C PHE A 247 -20.71 3.62 3.27
N ASP A 248 -21.71 2.95 3.86
CA ASP A 248 -23.00 2.69 3.19
C ASP A 248 -23.70 4.01 2.82
N ALA A 249 -23.77 4.98 3.74
CA ALA A 249 -24.35 6.29 3.46
C ALA A 249 -23.52 7.10 2.45
N TRP A 250 -22.19 6.99 2.48
CA TRP A 250 -21.28 7.64 1.56
C TRP A 250 -21.48 7.10 0.14
N TYR A 251 -21.37 5.77 -0.03
CA TYR A 251 -21.59 5.13 -1.32
C TYR A 251 -23.01 5.32 -1.85
N GLY A 252 -24.01 5.29 -0.98
CA GLY A 252 -25.42 5.53 -1.34
C GLY A 252 -25.69 6.89 -1.97
N ARG A 253 -24.79 7.88 -1.80
CA ARG A 253 -24.91 9.20 -2.44
C ARG A 253 -24.29 9.28 -3.83
N LYS A 254 -23.68 8.19 -4.32
CA LYS A 254 -22.97 8.13 -5.61
C LYS A 254 -23.79 8.71 -6.77
N ASP A 255 -25.04 8.28 -6.92
CA ASP A 255 -25.86 8.63 -8.07
C ASP A 255 -26.47 10.06 -7.97
N ASN A 256 -26.46 10.63 -6.75
CA ASN A 256 -26.97 11.99 -6.46
C ASN A 256 -25.87 13.04 -6.31
N SER A 257 -24.60 12.71 -6.70
CA SER A 257 -23.43 13.57 -6.51
C SER A 257 -22.77 13.98 -7.82
N THR A 258 -23.55 14.25 -8.86
CA THR A 258 -23.06 14.66 -10.19
C THR A 258 -22.05 15.82 -10.07
N GLY A 259 -20.88 15.65 -10.69
CA GLY A 259 -19.82 16.65 -10.70
C GLY A 259 -18.99 16.75 -9.42
N LYS A 260 -19.22 15.88 -8.41
CA LYS A 260 -18.42 15.79 -7.19
C LYS A 260 -17.64 14.51 -7.15
N LYS A 261 -16.40 14.57 -6.69
CA LYS A 261 -15.64 13.38 -6.32
C LYS A 261 -16.09 12.83 -4.97
N GLU A 262 -15.76 11.59 -4.68
CA GLU A 262 -16.16 10.91 -3.45
C GLU A 262 -15.71 11.66 -2.18
N GLN A 263 -14.53 12.30 -2.21
CA GLN A 263 -14.04 13.14 -1.09
C GLN A 263 -14.95 14.31 -0.80
N ASP A 264 -15.45 15.00 -1.84
CA ASP A 264 -16.35 16.13 -1.66
C ASP A 264 -17.68 15.69 -1.02
N VAL A 265 -18.14 14.49 -1.42
CA VAL A 265 -19.36 13.89 -0.85
C VAL A 265 -19.15 13.47 0.61
N LEU A 266 -18.00 12.90 0.96
CA LEU A 266 -17.68 12.60 2.36
C LEU A 266 -17.62 13.88 3.21
N PHE A 267 -17.05 14.95 2.67
CA PHE A 267 -17.00 16.25 3.32
C PHE A 267 -18.40 16.84 3.54
N ASP A 268 -19.30 16.72 2.56
CA ASP A 268 -20.70 17.14 2.71
C ASP A 268 -21.43 16.31 3.77
N ILE A 269 -21.20 15.01 3.83
CA ILE A 269 -21.76 14.10 4.84
C ILE A 269 -21.31 14.51 6.24
N MET A 270 -20.02 14.78 6.41
CA MET A 270 -19.44 15.25 7.65
C MET A 270 -20.06 16.57 8.08
N LYS A 271 -20.12 17.56 7.19
CA LYS A 271 -20.73 18.87 7.45
C LYS A 271 -22.23 18.79 7.77
N ALA A 272 -22.92 17.79 7.25
CA ALA A 272 -24.32 17.52 7.59
C ALA A 272 -24.50 16.90 8.99
N GLY A 273 -23.41 16.73 9.76
CA GLY A 273 -23.43 16.22 11.12
C GLY A 273 -23.58 14.71 11.25
N MET A 274 -23.34 13.95 10.17
CA MET A 274 -23.49 12.49 10.21
C MET A 274 -22.51 11.81 11.17
N PHE A 275 -21.30 12.35 11.34
CA PHE A 275 -20.34 11.77 12.30
C PHE A 275 -20.94 11.79 13.73
N GLY A 276 -21.50 12.92 14.13
CA GLY A 276 -22.21 13.04 15.42
C GLY A 276 -23.42 12.11 15.53
N GLN A 277 -24.24 12.01 14.46
CA GLN A 277 -25.41 11.13 14.42
C GLN A 277 -25.05 9.64 14.61
N LEU A 278 -23.91 9.21 14.04
CA LEU A 278 -23.40 7.85 14.19
C LEU A 278 -22.62 7.65 15.50
N GLY A 279 -22.33 8.70 16.26
CA GLY A 279 -21.43 8.66 17.40
C GLY A 279 -20.00 8.27 17.00
N LEU A 280 -19.59 8.61 15.76
CA LEU A 280 -18.30 8.27 15.20
C LEU A 280 -17.22 9.16 15.80
N GLN A 281 -16.14 8.55 16.29
CA GLN A 281 -14.97 9.27 16.81
C GLN A 281 -13.97 9.47 15.69
N ALA A 282 -13.89 10.71 15.19
CA ALA A 282 -12.94 11.09 14.13
C ALA A 282 -11.78 11.91 14.69
N ARG A 283 -10.57 11.70 14.13
CA ARG A 283 -9.37 12.51 14.35
C ARG A 283 -8.81 12.96 13.01
N PHE A 284 -8.63 14.26 12.86
CA PHE A 284 -8.03 14.88 11.67
C PHE A 284 -6.52 14.97 11.87
N LEU A 285 -5.78 14.46 10.90
CA LEU A 285 -4.32 14.33 11.00
C LEU A 285 -3.64 15.67 10.66
N ASP A 286 -2.73 16.07 11.54
CA ASP A 286 -1.97 17.31 11.41
C ASP A 286 -0.95 17.22 10.26
N THR A 287 -0.93 18.23 9.39
CA THR A 287 -0.02 18.35 8.25
C THR A 287 1.46 18.47 8.63
N VAL A 288 1.79 18.74 9.88
CA VAL A 288 3.17 18.64 10.40
C VAL A 288 3.67 17.20 10.30
N TYR A 289 2.83 16.22 10.54
CA TYR A 289 3.18 14.80 10.49
C TYR A 289 2.76 14.13 9.19
N PHE A 290 1.59 14.45 8.69
CA PHE A 290 1.02 13.92 7.45
C PHE A 290 0.99 15.02 6.40
N SER A 291 2.18 15.32 5.90
CA SER A 291 2.47 16.42 4.99
C SER A 291 1.92 16.17 3.58
N GLY A 292 1.70 17.22 2.85
CA GLY A 292 1.34 17.14 1.43
C GLY A 292 1.68 18.40 0.67
N PHE A 293 1.61 18.35 -0.66
CA PHE A 293 1.94 19.49 -1.54
C PHE A 293 0.94 20.66 -1.44
N CYS A 294 -0.24 20.43 -0.83
CA CYS A 294 -1.15 21.51 -0.47
C CYS A 294 -0.64 22.30 0.74
N THR A 295 -0.05 21.61 1.71
CA THR A 295 0.54 22.19 2.94
C THR A 295 1.76 21.38 3.34
N ASP A 296 2.95 21.90 3.03
CA ASP A 296 4.22 21.25 3.35
C ASP A 296 4.54 21.34 4.85
N SER A 297 4.90 20.21 5.45
CA SER A 297 5.56 20.22 6.75
C SER A 297 6.95 20.81 6.63
N LYS A 298 7.29 21.72 7.52
CA LYS A 298 8.63 22.29 7.62
C LYS A 298 9.54 21.54 8.57
N ASP A 299 9.00 20.53 9.28
CA ASP A 299 9.74 19.72 10.23
C ASP A 299 9.97 18.30 9.70
N ILE A 300 11.12 18.11 9.03
CA ILE A 300 11.50 16.79 8.51
C ILE A 300 11.69 15.73 9.62
N ASN A 301 11.96 16.14 10.86
CA ASN A 301 12.10 15.22 11.98
C ASN A 301 10.75 14.66 12.43
N ALA A 302 9.68 15.40 12.20
CA ALA A 302 8.32 15.00 12.59
C ALA A 302 7.54 14.32 11.46
N VAL A 303 7.85 14.61 10.19
CA VAL A 303 7.08 14.17 9.03
C VAL A 303 7.06 12.64 8.91
N ILE A 304 5.87 12.07 8.71
CA ILE A 304 5.64 10.62 8.58
C ILE A 304 5.34 10.27 7.13
N THR A 305 4.44 11.00 6.50
CA THR A 305 4.09 10.83 5.08
C THR A 305 4.17 12.16 4.32
N VAL A 306 4.40 12.08 3.01
CA VAL A 306 4.31 13.23 2.09
C VAL A 306 3.43 12.84 0.91
N HIS A 307 2.30 13.53 0.74
CA HIS A 307 1.33 13.27 -0.31
C HIS A 307 1.46 14.28 -1.45
N ALA A 308 1.56 13.82 -2.70
CA ALA A 308 1.49 14.68 -3.88
C ALA A 308 0.06 15.10 -4.20
N ASN A 309 -0.71 15.53 -3.16
CA ASN A 309 -1.98 16.23 -3.36
C ASN A 309 -1.75 17.59 -4.06
N CYS A 310 -2.77 18.34 -4.42
CA CYS A 310 -2.61 19.59 -5.17
C CYS A 310 -1.76 19.46 -6.45
N CYS A 311 -1.83 18.30 -7.13
CA CYS A 311 -1.09 17.96 -8.35
C CYS A 311 -2.00 17.24 -9.34
N ARG A 312 -1.95 17.61 -10.64
CA ARG A 312 -2.93 17.12 -11.63
C ARG A 312 -2.46 15.98 -12.52
N SER A 313 -1.16 15.77 -12.70
CA SER A 313 -0.65 14.73 -13.60
C SER A 313 0.31 13.77 -12.92
N ILE A 314 0.29 12.50 -13.35
CA ILE A 314 1.19 11.45 -12.85
C ILE A 314 2.66 11.85 -13.07
N ASN A 315 3.00 12.39 -14.25
CA ASN A 315 4.38 12.78 -14.55
C ASN A 315 4.89 13.89 -13.61
N ALA A 316 4.06 14.88 -13.28
CA ALA A 316 4.41 15.94 -12.33
C ALA A 316 4.61 15.37 -10.91
N LYS A 317 3.70 14.47 -10.48
CA LYS A 317 3.82 13.77 -9.19
C LYS A 317 5.10 12.94 -9.11
N VAL A 318 5.41 12.13 -10.14
CA VAL A 318 6.65 11.33 -10.20
C VAL A 318 7.88 12.21 -10.08
N LYS A 319 7.95 13.31 -10.84
CA LYS A 319 9.07 14.26 -10.81
C LYS A 319 9.29 14.82 -9.40
N ASP A 320 8.24 15.35 -8.78
CA ASP A 320 8.36 16.07 -7.51
C ASP A 320 8.52 15.09 -6.33
N LEU A 321 7.87 13.90 -6.36
CA LEU A 321 8.07 12.86 -5.36
C LEU A 321 9.47 12.21 -5.43
N THR A 322 10.06 12.13 -6.62
CA THR A 322 11.48 11.75 -6.76
C THR A 322 12.38 12.75 -6.02
N ALA A 323 12.06 14.04 -6.09
CA ALA A 323 12.79 15.06 -5.32
C ALA A 323 12.59 14.89 -3.81
N VAL A 324 11.37 14.59 -3.34
CA VAL A 324 11.08 14.29 -1.93
C VAL A 324 11.94 13.13 -1.43
N LEU A 325 12.01 12.01 -2.16
CA LEU A 325 12.82 10.85 -1.75
C LEU A 325 14.33 11.16 -1.78
N ARG A 326 14.79 11.97 -2.73
CA ARG A 326 16.18 12.45 -2.76
C ARG A 326 16.51 13.31 -1.54
N ASP A 327 15.61 14.21 -1.17
CA ASP A 327 15.77 15.08 0.01
C ASP A 327 15.77 14.25 1.30
N TRP A 328 14.90 13.25 1.37
CA TRP A 328 14.87 12.29 2.48
C TRP A 328 16.18 11.51 2.61
N LYS A 329 16.70 10.95 1.51
CA LYS A 329 18.02 10.27 1.48
C LYS A 329 19.15 11.18 1.97
N LYS A 330 19.15 12.45 1.51
CA LYS A 330 20.14 13.46 1.93
C LYS A 330 20.04 13.74 3.42
N PHE A 331 18.82 13.94 3.94
CA PHE A 331 18.59 14.14 5.37
C PHE A 331 19.12 12.99 6.20
N LYS A 332 18.76 11.75 5.85
CA LYS A 332 19.22 10.53 6.55
C LYS A 332 20.74 10.41 6.56
N ALA A 333 21.39 10.65 5.43
CA ALA A 333 22.85 10.60 5.33
C ALA A 333 23.54 11.67 6.19
N THR A 334 22.97 12.87 6.26
CA THR A 334 23.51 13.98 7.06
C THR A 334 23.33 13.73 8.55
N THR A 335 22.16 13.24 8.97
CA THR A 335 21.87 12.89 10.36
C THR A 335 22.77 11.74 10.84
N ALA A 336 23.00 10.72 10.02
CA ALA A 336 23.92 9.62 10.35
C ALA A 336 25.35 10.10 10.53
N LYS A 337 25.84 11.03 9.68
CA LYS A 337 27.17 11.65 9.83
C LYS A 337 27.28 12.47 11.10
N ALA A 338 26.27 13.29 11.43
CA ALA A 338 26.24 14.10 12.64
C ALA A 338 26.28 13.23 13.91
N ALA A 339 25.51 12.15 13.94
CA ALA A 339 25.52 11.17 15.01
C ALA A 339 26.89 10.48 15.20
N ALA A 340 27.57 10.15 14.10
CA ALA A 340 28.90 9.52 14.15
C ALA A 340 30.00 10.40 14.76
N VAL A 341 29.86 11.73 14.65
CA VAL A 341 30.82 12.70 15.24
C VAL A 341 30.33 13.32 16.56
N HIS A 342 29.28 12.77 17.19
CA HIS A 342 28.68 13.28 18.44
C HIS A 342 28.36 14.79 18.37
N SER A 343 28.00 15.29 17.21
CA SER A 343 27.71 16.70 16.95
C SER A 343 26.21 16.96 17.08
N ASN A 344 25.81 17.89 17.96
CA ASN A 344 24.44 18.37 18.12
C ASN A 344 24.07 19.43 17.06
N ILE A 345 24.65 19.35 15.87
CA ILE A 345 24.38 20.32 14.80
C ILE A 345 22.99 20.06 14.24
N THR A 346 22.08 21.00 14.48
CA THR A 346 20.81 21.06 13.75
C THR A 346 21.10 21.46 12.31
N VAL A 347 20.90 20.54 11.37
CA VAL A 347 21.09 20.79 9.94
C VAL A 347 19.85 21.53 9.44
N PRO A 348 20.00 22.77 8.89
CA PRO A 348 18.89 23.43 8.23
C PRO A 348 18.35 22.55 7.09
N PHE A 349 17.06 22.32 7.08
CA PHE A 349 16.41 21.50 6.06
C PHE A 349 15.27 22.29 5.39
N SER A 350 15.16 22.14 4.08
CA SER A 350 13.99 22.55 3.31
C SER A 350 13.73 21.54 2.19
N TRP A 351 12.48 21.28 1.92
CA TRP A 351 12.09 20.46 0.76
C TRP A 351 12.47 21.18 -0.54
N THR A 352 12.84 20.39 -1.55
CA THR A 352 12.86 20.86 -2.94
C THR A 352 11.45 21.28 -3.33
N GLY A 353 11.27 22.44 -3.93
CA GLY A 353 9.94 22.95 -4.30
C GLY A 353 9.24 22.04 -5.31
N HIS A 354 7.91 21.94 -5.20
CA HIS A 354 7.04 21.08 -6.02
C HIS A 354 6.65 21.78 -7.33
N PHE A 355 7.65 22.14 -8.13
CA PHE A 355 7.46 22.95 -9.34
C PHE A 355 6.71 22.22 -10.44
N GLY A 356 6.91 20.91 -10.60
CA GLY A 356 6.17 20.08 -11.57
C GLY A 356 4.67 20.09 -11.28
N CYS A 357 4.29 19.85 -10.03
CA CYS A 357 2.90 19.87 -9.60
C CYS A 357 2.29 21.27 -9.70
N TRP A 358 3.02 22.32 -9.33
CA TRP A 358 2.53 23.68 -9.51
C TRP A 358 2.31 24.05 -10.99
N GLU A 359 3.21 23.65 -11.90
CA GLU A 359 3.05 23.83 -13.33
C GLU A 359 1.88 23.04 -13.92
N SER A 360 1.55 21.87 -13.36
CA SER A 360 0.44 21.03 -13.81
C SER A 360 -0.94 21.73 -13.71
N TRP A 361 -1.06 22.79 -12.93
CA TRP A 361 -2.27 23.61 -12.82
C TRP A 361 -2.40 24.67 -13.93
N LYS A 362 -1.28 25.04 -14.56
CA LYS A 362 -1.24 26.05 -15.63
C LYS A 362 -1.54 25.47 -16.98
N THR A 363 -1.28 24.17 -17.17
CA THR A 363 -1.56 23.47 -18.42
C THR A 363 -3.07 23.25 -18.52
N LYS A 364 -3.74 23.89 -19.50
CA LYS A 364 -5.13 23.55 -19.83
C LYS A 364 -5.11 22.12 -20.39
N VAL A 365 -5.72 21.21 -19.67
CA VAL A 365 -6.02 19.84 -20.13
C VAL A 365 -7.24 19.91 -21.02
#